data_8466b24f06eb28c97d677c066eee728c
#
_entry.id   8466b24f06eb28c97d677c066eee728c
#
_cell.length_a   1.000
_cell.length_b   1.000
_cell.length_c   1.000
_cell.angle_alpha   90.00
_cell.angle_beta   90.00
_cell.angle_gamma   90.00
#
_symmetry.space_group_name_H-M   'P 1'
#
loop_
_entity.id
_entity.type
_entity.pdbx_description
1 polymer ?
#
loop_
_entity_poly.entity_id
_entity_poly.type
_entity_poly.pdbx_seq_one_letter_code
_entity_poly.pdbx_strand_id
1 'polypeptide(L)'
;MKITNLIIALFSCVYLGNAQSPIGGWQAKTTDTNGIELNVSSIVTETHQVITWYDTSGDFIKTMGGSWTLYGDRWQLNVEFDSETPDNVGSTKEFTIIPNTEGYHLLPLGLTFKQIDNGYPGKLMGAWQMTGRKRGEEMVSRPINQARRTLKLLSGKRFQWIAFNVETKEFSGTGGGTYTTKDGTYTENIEFFSRDHSRVGASLAFIYELIDGHWHHSGLSSKGSPIYEIWSK
;
A
#
# COMPACT_ATOMS: atom_id res chain seq x y z
N MET A 1 18.37 -5.09 70.99
CA MET A 1 18.68 -5.57 69.63
C MET A 1 17.51 -5.13 68.68
N LYS A 2 17.71 -4.07 67.89
CA LYS A 2 16.67 -3.52 67.00
C LYS A 2 16.92 -4.11 65.61
N ILE A 3 15.96 -4.89 65.09
CA ILE A 3 16.00 -5.45 63.76
C ILE A 3 15.39 -4.41 62.82
N THR A 4 16.21 -3.83 61.99
CA THR A 4 15.79 -2.87 60.95
C THR A 4 15.41 -3.67 59.69
N ASN A 5 14.10 -3.75 59.39
CA ASN A 5 13.61 -4.37 58.16
C ASN A 5 13.90 -3.43 56.95
N LEU A 6 14.79 -3.87 56.07
CA LEU A 6 15.06 -3.22 54.79
C LEU A 6 14.03 -3.70 53.76
N ILE A 7 13.08 -2.84 53.41
CA ILE A 7 12.13 -3.10 52.34
C ILE A 7 12.82 -2.70 51.01
N ILE A 8 13.21 -3.70 50.22
CA ILE A 8 13.68 -3.51 48.84
C ILE A 8 12.45 -3.38 47.94
N ALA A 9 12.13 -2.15 47.53
CA ALA A 9 11.12 -1.91 46.50
C ALA A 9 11.71 -2.29 45.16
N LEU A 10 11.27 -3.41 44.60
CA LEU A 10 11.54 -3.74 43.19
C LEU A 10 10.71 -2.80 42.30
N PHE A 11 11.36 -1.79 41.73
CA PHE A 11 10.79 -1.03 40.61
C PHE A 11 10.85 -1.90 39.34
N SER A 12 9.76 -2.59 39.01
CA SER A 12 9.58 -3.18 37.69
C SER A 12 9.32 -2.05 36.71
N CYS A 13 10.36 -1.64 35.97
CA CYS A 13 10.17 -0.81 34.78
C CYS A 13 9.34 -1.61 33.77
N VAL A 14 8.03 -1.34 33.71
CA VAL A 14 7.20 -1.75 32.60
C VAL A 14 7.65 -0.90 31.42
N TYR A 15 8.47 -1.48 30.52
CA TYR A 15 8.71 -0.90 29.22
C TYR A 15 7.39 -1.00 28.45
N LEU A 16 6.62 0.09 28.46
CA LEU A 16 5.57 0.31 27.46
C LEU A 16 6.30 0.53 26.14
N GLY A 17 6.60 -0.55 25.45
CA GLY A 17 7.06 -0.48 24.06
C GLY A 17 5.98 0.26 23.28
N ASN A 18 6.28 1.46 22.79
CA ASN A 18 5.44 2.12 21.80
C ASN A 18 5.43 1.21 20.59
N ALA A 19 4.34 0.45 20.40
CA ALA A 19 4.13 -0.31 19.18
C ALA A 19 4.11 0.71 18.04
N GLN A 20 5.15 0.72 17.23
CA GLN A 20 5.24 1.60 16.06
C GLN A 20 4.05 1.30 15.15
N SER A 21 3.29 2.35 14.78
CA SER A 21 2.16 2.18 13.86
C SER A 21 2.65 1.54 12.56
N PRO A 22 2.00 0.48 12.07
CA PRO A 22 2.37 -0.14 10.81
C PRO A 22 2.00 0.73 9.59
N ILE A 23 1.21 1.79 9.79
CA ILE A 23 0.79 2.69 8.71
C ILE A 23 1.99 3.41 8.12
N GLY A 24 2.05 3.46 6.79
CA GLY A 24 3.12 4.13 6.06
C GLY A 24 3.58 3.38 4.81
N GLY A 25 4.70 3.85 4.28
CA GLY A 25 5.41 3.25 3.17
C GLY A 25 6.61 2.44 3.67
N TRP A 26 6.77 1.23 3.14
CA TRP A 26 7.78 0.27 3.54
C TRP A 26 8.51 -0.30 2.33
N GLN A 27 9.77 -0.64 2.51
CA GLN A 27 10.57 -1.28 1.48
C GLN A 27 11.41 -2.42 2.07
N ALA A 28 11.50 -3.51 1.32
CA ALA A 28 12.41 -4.62 1.58
C ALA A 28 13.14 -4.99 0.29
N LYS A 29 14.17 -5.78 0.41
CA LYS A 29 14.85 -6.47 -0.70
C LYS A 29 14.83 -7.96 -0.44
N THR A 30 14.76 -8.73 -1.51
CA THR A 30 14.90 -10.19 -1.48
C THR A 30 15.56 -10.67 -2.76
N THR A 31 15.78 -11.97 -2.88
CA THR A 31 16.32 -12.59 -4.08
C THR A 31 15.35 -13.67 -4.52
N ASP A 32 15.05 -13.77 -5.80
CA ASP A 32 14.25 -14.85 -6.35
C ASP A 32 15.03 -16.17 -6.41
N THR A 33 14.37 -17.24 -6.86
CA THR A 33 14.96 -18.58 -7.00
C THR A 33 16.09 -18.66 -8.03
N ASN A 34 16.23 -17.67 -8.92
CA ASN A 34 17.26 -17.57 -9.94
C ASN A 34 18.43 -16.67 -9.51
N GLY A 35 18.38 -16.11 -8.30
CA GLY A 35 19.39 -15.18 -7.80
C GLY A 35 19.19 -13.73 -8.21
N ILE A 36 18.04 -13.37 -8.79
CA ILE A 36 17.73 -12.00 -9.19
C ILE A 36 17.28 -11.19 -7.96
N GLU A 37 17.93 -10.04 -7.75
CA GLU A 37 17.53 -9.12 -6.69
C GLU A 37 16.18 -8.48 -7.02
N LEU A 38 15.26 -8.53 -6.05
CA LEU A 38 13.93 -7.93 -6.13
C LEU A 38 13.77 -6.83 -5.08
N ASN A 39 13.16 -5.73 -5.49
CA ASN A 39 12.59 -4.75 -4.60
C ASN A 39 11.21 -5.21 -4.15
N VAL A 40 10.90 -5.00 -2.87
CA VAL A 40 9.57 -5.27 -2.31
C VAL A 40 9.03 -3.98 -1.71
N SER A 41 7.96 -3.44 -2.28
CA SER A 41 7.26 -2.27 -1.76
C SER A 41 6.03 -2.71 -0.98
N SER A 42 5.80 -2.12 0.19
CA SER A 42 4.52 -2.25 0.89
C SER A 42 3.97 -0.88 1.25
N ILE A 43 2.66 -0.70 1.05
CA ILE A 43 1.92 0.47 1.50
C ILE A 43 0.84 -0.03 2.45
N VAL A 44 0.86 0.52 3.67
CA VAL A 44 -0.12 0.23 4.70
C VAL A 44 -0.89 1.49 5.01
N THR A 45 -2.20 1.45 4.79
CA THR A 45 -3.14 2.51 5.15
C THR A 45 -3.94 2.08 6.39
N GLU A 46 -4.87 2.89 6.88
CA GLU A 46 -5.73 2.53 8.01
C GLU A 46 -6.57 1.27 7.74
N THR A 47 -6.91 0.98 6.50
CA THR A 47 -7.85 -0.08 6.12
C THR A 47 -7.26 -1.17 5.25
N HIS A 48 -6.27 -0.85 4.43
CA HIS A 48 -5.74 -1.77 3.40
C HIS A 48 -4.21 -1.81 3.41
N GLN A 49 -3.70 -2.97 3.00
CA GLN A 49 -2.29 -3.19 2.70
C GLN A 49 -2.12 -3.72 1.29
N VAL A 50 -1.02 -3.33 0.66
CA VAL A 50 -0.50 -3.95 -0.56
C VAL A 50 0.96 -4.28 -0.39
N ILE A 51 1.39 -5.43 -0.92
CA ILE A 51 2.80 -5.83 -1.03
C ILE A 51 3.05 -6.16 -2.50
N THR A 52 4.13 -5.61 -3.07
CA THR A 52 4.47 -5.75 -4.50
C THR A 52 5.95 -6.03 -4.67
N TRP A 53 6.27 -7.02 -5.51
CA TRP A 53 7.61 -7.40 -5.90
C TRP A 53 7.86 -6.97 -7.34
N TYR A 54 9.01 -6.36 -7.59
CA TYR A 54 9.50 -5.96 -8.91
C TYR A 54 11.03 -6.00 -8.90
N ASP A 55 11.64 -6.23 -10.04
CA ASP A 55 13.09 -6.30 -10.13
C ASP A 55 13.75 -4.89 -10.12
N THR A 56 15.07 -4.84 -10.21
CA THR A 56 15.85 -3.59 -10.19
C THR A 56 15.64 -2.74 -11.44
N SER A 57 15.12 -3.30 -12.55
CA SER A 57 14.75 -2.58 -13.76
C SER A 57 13.34 -2.02 -13.72
N GLY A 58 12.51 -2.46 -12.74
CA GLY A 58 11.11 -2.09 -12.59
C GLY A 58 10.15 -3.10 -13.23
N ASP A 59 10.64 -4.28 -13.68
CA ASP A 59 9.78 -5.34 -14.17
C ASP A 59 8.93 -5.89 -13.04
N PHE A 60 7.62 -5.77 -13.22
CA PHE A 60 6.63 -6.24 -12.25
C PHE A 60 6.65 -7.77 -12.17
N ILE A 61 6.75 -8.30 -10.95
CA ILE A 61 6.74 -9.75 -10.70
C ILE A 61 5.36 -10.17 -10.16
N LYS A 62 4.96 -9.65 -8.99
CA LYS A 62 3.68 -9.98 -8.35
C LYS A 62 3.24 -8.93 -7.35
N THR A 63 1.95 -8.98 -7.00
CA THR A 63 1.36 -8.18 -5.94
C THR A 63 0.23 -8.92 -5.25
N MET A 64 0.07 -8.67 -3.97
CA MET A 64 -1.05 -9.16 -3.16
C MET A 64 -1.48 -8.09 -2.16
N GLY A 65 -2.75 -8.12 -1.76
CA GLY A 65 -3.24 -7.18 -0.76
C GLY A 65 -4.73 -7.31 -0.50
N GLY A 66 -5.21 -6.42 0.36
CA GLY A 66 -6.59 -6.34 0.80
C GLY A 66 -6.71 -5.63 2.14
N SER A 67 -7.83 -5.81 2.82
CA SER A 67 -8.05 -5.26 4.15
C SER A 67 -7.25 -6.03 5.20
N TRP A 68 -6.86 -5.34 6.28
CA TRP A 68 -6.03 -5.96 7.32
C TRP A 68 -6.49 -5.62 8.73
N THR A 69 -6.10 -6.47 9.68
CA THR A 69 -6.21 -6.22 11.12
C THR A 69 -4.93 -6.66 11.82
N LEU A 70 -4.61 -6.04 12.96
CA LEU A 70 -3.45 -6.37 13.78
C LEU A 70 -3.88 -6.64 15.22
N TYR A 71 -3.52 -7.81 15.75
CA TYR A 71 -3.77 -8.24 17.12
C TYR A 71 -2.43 -8.62 17.77
N GLY A 72 -1.86 -7.73 18.56
CA GLY A 72 -0.51 -7.91 19.09
C GLY A 72 0.51 -7.93 17.96
N ASP A 73 1.18 -9.07 17.77
CA ASP A 73 2.14 -9.33 16.69
C ASP A 73 1.53 -10.07 15.48
N ARG A 74 0.25 -10.44 15.55
CA ARG A 74 -0.47 -11.17 14.48
C ARG A 74 -1.12 -10.19 13.52
N TRP A 75 -0.65 -10.20 12.30
CA TRP A 75 -1.23 -9.45 11.19
C TRP A 75 -2.10 -10.38 10.35
N GLN A 76 -3.38 -10.07 10.23
CA GLN A 76 -4.32 -10.80 9.38
C GLN A 76 -4.61 -9.94 8.15
N LEU A 77 -4.36 -10.50 6.96
CA LEU A 77 -4.68 -9.92 5.66
C LEU A 77 -5.84 -10.68 5.03
N ASN A 78 -6.98 -10.03 4.88
CA ASN A 78 -8.09 -10.54 4.08
C ASN A 78 -7.76 -10.25 2.61
N VAL A 79 -7.41 -11.28 1.85
CA VAL A 79 -6.91 -11.14 0.48
C VAL A 79 -8.02 -10.75 -0.47
N GLU A 80 -7.94 -9.56 -1.06
CA GLU A 80 -8.87 -9.08 -2.09
C GLU A 80 -8.32 -9.22 -3.49
N PHE A 81 -7.00 -9.27 -3.62
CA PHE A 81 -6.28 -9.52 -4.89
C PHE A 81 -4.95 -10.22 -4.63
N ASP A 82 -4.61 -11.13 -5.52
CA ASP A 82 -3.32 -11.83 -5.58
C ASP A 82 -3.03 -12.14 -7.04
N SER A 83 -2.00 -11.50 -7.61
CA SER A 83 -1.70 -11.63 -9.05
C SER A 83 -0.98 -12.93 -9.41
N GLU A 84 -0.41 -13.64 -8.44
CA GLU A 84 0.31 -14.90 -8.62
C GLU A 84 -0.58 -16.11 -8.32
N THR A 85 -1.41 -16.00 -7.26
CA THR A 85 -2.24 -17.11 -6.80
C THR A 85 -3.69 -16.64 -6.60
N PRO A 86 -4.50 -16.58 -7.68
CA PRO A 86 -5.88 -16.07 -7.62
C PRO A 86 -6.76 -16.81 -6.57
N ASP A 87 -6.47 -18.09 -6.28
CA ASP A 87 -7.21 -18.87 -5.29
C ASP A 87 -7.08 -18.35 -3.86
N ASN A 88 -6.08 -17.54 -3.56
CA ASN A 88 -5.97 -16.85 -2.29
C ASN A 88 -7.05 -15.78 -2.08
N VAL A 89 -7.66 -15.25 -3.15
CA VAL A 89 -8.70 -14.21 -3.04
C VAL A 89 -9.92 -14.76 -2.29
N GLY A 90 -10.33 -14.02 -1.25
CA GLY A 90 -11.38 -14.41 -0.31
C GLY A 90 -10.88 -15.18 0.90
N SER A 91 -9.59 -15.54 0.98
CA SER A 91 -9.00 -16.15 2.17
C SER A 91 -8.37 -15.11 3.10
N THR A 92 -8.10 -15.51 4.34
CA THR A 92 -7.29 -14.73 5.29
C THR A 92 -5.89 -15.34 5.38
N LYS A 93 -4.86 -14.52 5.19
CA LYS A 93 -3.46 -14.90 5.45
C LYS A 93 -3.01 -14.30 6.77
N GLU A 94 -2.30 -15.10 7.56
CA GLU A 94 -1.71 -14.65 8.82
C GLU A 94 -0.21 -14.47 8.67
N PHE A 95 0.27 -13.36 9.21
CA PHE A 95 1.69 -13.02 9.30
C PHE A 95 2.03 -12.68 10.75
N THR A 96 3.29 -12.88 11.12
CA THR A 96 3.83 -12.40 12.39
C THR A 96 4.75 -11.23 12.12
N ILE A 97 4.50 -10.11 12.81
CA ILE A 97 5.38 -8.93 12.79
C ILE A 97 6.38 -9.05 13.94
N ILE A 98 7.66 -9.00 13.62
CA ILE A 98 8.73 -8.91 14.60
C ILE A 98 9.40 -7.53 14.44
N PRO A 99 9.15 -6.56 15.34
CA PRO A 99 9.76 -5.23 15.26
C PRO A 99 11.28 -5.29 15.31
N ASN A 100 11.94 -4.38 14.61
CA ASN A 100 13.37 -4.12 14.70
C ASN A 100 13.66 -2.61 14.69
N THR A 101 14.92 -2.20 14.73
CA THR A 101 15.33 -0.78 14.84
C THR A 101 14.96 0.07 13.65
N GLU A 102 14.78 -0.51 12.45
CA GLU A 102 14.48 0.23 11.21
C GLU A 102 13.06 -0.03 10.68
N GLY A 103 12.35 -1.02 11.27
CA GLY A 103 11.02 -1.41 10.85
C GLY A 103 10.59 -2.75 11.43
N TYR A 104 10.36 -3.76 10.61
CA TYR A 104 9.91 -5.08 11.08
C TYR A 104 10.27 -6.23 10.12
N HIS A 105 10.37 -7.43 10.69
CA HIS A 105 10.32 -8.68 9.94
C HIS A 105 8.89 -9.14 9.77
N LEU A 106 8.56 -9.66 8.60
CA LEU A 106 7.24 -10.23 8.29
C LEU A 106 7.36 -11.73 7.96
N LEU A 107 6.86 -12.59 8.86
CA LEU A 107 6.87 -14.04 8.71
C LEU A 107 5.49 -14.56 8.27
N PRO A 108 5.40 -15.61 7.43
CA PRO A 108 6.49 -16.45 6.92
C PRO A 108 7.15 -15.92 5.64
N LEU A 109 6.88 -14.69 5.18
CA LEU A 109 7.48 -14.16 3.95
C LEU A 109 9.01 -14.01 4.02
N GLY A 110 9.60 -14.00 5.22
CA GLY A 110 11.05 -13.81 5.41
C GLY A 110 11.54 -12.42 5.01
N LEU A 111 10.65 -11.44 4.94
CA LEU A 111 10.98 -10.09 4.50
C LEU A 111 11.31 -9.18 5.70
N THR A 112 12.39 -8.42 5.58
CA THR A 112 12.74 -7.35 6.51
C THR A 112 12.39 -6.02 5.88
N PHE A 113 11.32 -5.40 6.36
CA PHE A 113 10.88 -4.11 5.89
C PHE A 113 11.55 -2.97 6.67
N LYS A 114 12.04 -1.98 5.91
CA LYS A 114 12.49 -0.69 6.40
C LYS A 114 11.43 0.36 6.12
N GLN A 115 11.17 1.24 7.10
CA GLN A 115 10.20 2.32 6.93
C GLN A 115 10.76 3.41 5.99
N ILE A 116 9.96 3.77 4.98
CA ILE A 116 10.25 4.86 4.04
C ILE A 116 9.56 6.16 4.48
N ASP A 117 8.33 6.03 4.97
CA ASP A 117 7.55 7.10 5.58
C ASP A 117 6.51 6.51 6.54
N ASN A 118 6.04 7.32 7.47
CA ASN A 118 5.03 6.97 8.46
C ASN A 118 3.61 7.43 8.06
N GLY A 119 3.37 7.64 6.77
CA GLY A 119 2.12 8.19 6.26
C GLY A 119 2.08 9.71 6.19
N TYR A 120 3.08 10.43 6.71
CA TYR A 120 3.13 11.89 6.73
C TYR A 120 4.39 12.43 6.01
N PRO A 121 4.30 13.67 5.46
CA PRO A 121 3.08 14.41 5.12
C PRO A 121 2.38 13.78 3.90
N GLY A 122 1.07 13.60 3.95
CA GLY A 122 0.31 13.01 2.85
C GLY A 122 -1.12 13.53 2.79
N LYS A 123 -1.40 14.56 1.97
CA LYS A 123 -2.76 15.07 1.77
C LYS A 123 -3.71 14.02 1.20
N LEU A 124 -3.17 13.08 0.40
CA LEU A 124 -3.92 11.99 -0.23
C LEU A 124 -3.70 10.64 0.45
N MET A 125 -3.03 10.57 1.60
CA MET A 125 -2.81 9.34 2.33
C MET A 125 -4.10 8.55 2.54
N GLY A 126 -4.05 7.23 2.38
CA GLY A 126 -5.15 6.30 2.61
C GLY A 126 -5.43 5.39 1.43
N ALA A 127 -6.50 4.60 1.57
CA ALA A 127 -7.03 3.76 0.50
C ALA A 127 -8.21 4.46 -0.16
N TRP A 128 -8.14 4.64 -1.47
CA TRP A 128 -9.15 5.28 -2.29
C TRP A 128 -9.67 4.30 -3.32
N GLN A 129 -10.99 4.24 -3.49
CA GLN A 129 -11.64 3.47 -4.54
C GLN A 129 -12.14 4.41 -5.64
N MET A 130 -11.92 4.06 -6.90
CA MET A 130 -12.47 4.81 -8.03
C MET A 130 -13.99 4.62 -8.09
N THR A 131 -14.72 5.70 -7.83
CA THR A 131 -16.20 5.73 -7.78
C THR A 131 -16.82 6.50 -8.93
N GLY A 132 -16.02 7.23 -9.73
CA GLY A 132 -16.51 7.95 -10.90
C GLY A 132 -15.41 8.09 -11.96
N ARG A 133 -15.84 8.11 -13.22
CA ARG A 133 -14.95 8.35 -14.36
C ARG A 133 -15.71 8.99 -15.51
N LYS A 134 -15.12 10.04 -16.08
CA LYS A 134 -15.66 10.64 -17.33
C LYS A 134 -15.33 9.74 -18.52
N ARG A 135 -16.34 9.46 -19.39
CA ARG A 135 -16.20 8.77 -20.67
C ARG A 135 -16.83 9.66 -21.74
N GLY A 136 -16.01 10.28 -22.58
CA GLY A 136 -16.47 11.38 -23.43
C GLY A 136 -17.00 12.51 -22.54
N GLU A 137 -18.23 12.94 -22.75
CA GLU A 137 -18.90 13.98 -21.93
C GLU A 137 -19.68 13.40 -20.75
N GLU A 138 -19.88 12.09 -20.68
CA GLU A 138 -20.69 11.43 -19.65
C GLU A 138 -19.89 11.08 -18.41
N MET A 139 -20.44 11.34 -17.22
CA MET A 139 -19.91 10.87 -15.95
C MET A 139 -20.49 9.49 -15.61
N VAL A 140 -19.65 8.48 -15.59
CA VAL A 140 -20.02 7.11 -15.21
C VAL A 140 -19.68 6.89 -13.76
N SER A 141 -20.71 6.73 -12.90
CA SER A 141 -20.55 6.39 -11.48
C SER A 141 -20.34 4.89 -11.29
N ARG A 142 -19.58 4.55 -10.27
CA ARG A 142 -19.29 3.18 -9.84
C ARG A 142 -19.53 3.04 -8.34
N PRO A 143 -20.51 2.23 -7.90
CA PRO A 143 -20.71 1.96 -6.48
C PRO A 143 -19.46 1.34 -5.82
N ILE A 144 -19.25 1.66 -4.54
CA ILE A 144 -18.08 1.17 -3.77
C ILE A 144 -18.09 -0.37 -3.65
N ASN A 145 -19.26 -1.00 -3.55
CA ASN A 145 -19.39 -2.45 -3.24
C ASN A 145 -19.47 -3.34 -4.49
N GLN A 146 -18.97 -2.91 -5.64
CA GLN A 146 -18.93 -3.76 -6.83
C GLN A 146 -17.80 -4.79 -6.75
N ALA A 147 -18.00 -5.96 -7.40
CA ALA A 147 -17.00 -7.01 -7.50
C ALA A 147 -15.71 -6.51 -8.20
N ARG A 148 -15.86 -5.74 -9.29
CA ARG A 148 -14.73 -5.11 -9.99
C ARG A 148 -14.39 -3.78 -9.35
N ARG A 149 -13.18 -3.67 -8.82
CA ARG A 149 -12.66 -2.49 -8.12
C ARG A 149 -11.39 -1.97 -8.75
N THR A 150 -11.15 -0.69 -8.56
CA THR A 150 -9.84 -0.09 -8.75
C THR A 150 -9.54 0.69 -7.48
N LEU A 151 -8.52 0.24 -6.75
CA LEU A 151 -8.04 0.91 -5.54
C LEU A 151 -6.78 1.72 -5.88
N LYS A 152 -6.55 2.78 -5.11
CA LYS A 152 -5.29 3.49 -5.06
C LYS A 152 -4.90 3.67 -3.59
N LEU A 153 -3.81 3.02 -3.17
CA LEU A 153 -3.25 3.12 -1.84
C LEU A 153 -2.11 4.13 -1.85
N LEU A 154 -2.13 5.06 -0.90
CA LEU A 154 -1.08 6.05 -0.75
C LEU A 154 -0.59 6.09 0.71
N SER A 155 0.73 6.06 0.90
CA SER A 155 1.39 6.46 2.15
C SER A 155 1.77 7.94 2.09
N GLY A 156 2.76 8.40 2.84
CA GLY A 156 3.25 9.77 2.74
C GLY A 156 4.02 10.09 1.46
N LYS A 157 4.65 9.09 0.85
CA LYS A 157 5.53 9.24 -0.33
C LYS A 157 5.29 8.22 -1.43
N ARG A 158 4.64 7.11 -1.15
CA ARG A 158 4.44 6.02 -2.10
C ARG A 158 2.97 5.90 -2.49
N PHE A 159 2.74 5.50 -3.73
CA PHE A 159 1.41 5.17 -4.24
C PHE A 159 1.43 3.84 -4.99
N GLN A 160 0.28 3.21 -5.06
CA GLN A 160 0.01 2.10 -5.96
C GLN A 160 -1.47 2.07 -6.31
N TRP A 161 -1.79 1.96 -7.59
CA TRP A 161 -3.14 1.63 -8.04
C TRP A 161 -3.22 0.15 -8.39
N ILE A 162 -4.37 -0.48 -8.10
CA ILE A 162 -4.63 -1.89 -8.36
C ILE A 162 -6.05 -2.05 -8.93
N ALA A 163 -6.18 -2.74 -10.06
CA ALA A 163 -7.46 -3.09 -10.66
C ALA A 163 -7.68 -4.61 -10.60
N PHE A 164 -8.79 -5.03 -10.02
CA PHE A 164 -9.10 -6.44 -9.77
C PHE A 164 -10.61 -6.69 -9.70
N ASN A 165 -10.99 -7.97 -9.62
CA ASN A 165 -12.37 -8.41 -9.41
C ASN A 165 -12.37 -9.49 -8.31
N VAL A 166 -13.09 -9.24 -7.20
CA VAL A 166 -13.12 -10.15 -6.04
C VAL A 166 -13.99 -11.39 -6.26
N GLU A 167 -14.96 -11.36 -7.18
CA GLU A 167 -15.82 -12.52 -7.49
C GLU A 167 -15.14 -13.47 -8.47
N THR A 168 -14.60 -12.93 -9.58
CA THR A 168 -13.88 -13.74 -10.57
C THR A 168 -12.43 -14.02 -10.19
N LYS A 169 -11.94 -13.39 -9.11
CA LYS A 169 -10.54 -13.45 -8.63
C LYS A 169 -9.52 -12.93 -9.64
N GLU A 170 -9.98 -12.21 -10.66
CA GLU A 170 -9.14 -11.68 -11.74
C GLU A 170 -8.32 -10.49 -11.26
N PHE A 171 -7.01 -10.56 -11.43
CA PHE A 171 -6.11 -9.41 -11.36
C PHE A 171 -6.01 -8.77 -12.74
N SER A 172 -6.41 -7.51 -12.86
CA SER A 172 -6.42 -6.80 -14.15
C SER A 172 -5.17 -5.93 -14.37
N GLY A 173 -4.46 -5.54 -13.32
CA GLY A 173 -3.21 -4.78 -13.42
C GLY A 173 -2.95 -3.83 -12.27
N THR A 174 -1.70 -3.36 -12.21
CA THR A 174 -1.21 -2.40 -11.21
C THR A 174 -0.09 -1.55 -11.76
N GLY A 175 0.16 -0.43 -11.12
CA GLY A 175 1.35 0.39 -11.25
C GLY A 175 1.56 1.21 -9.99
N GLY A 176 2.81 1.55 -9.70
CA GLY A 176 3.13 2.27 -8.48
C GLY A 176 4.54 2.84 -8.49
N GLY A 177 4.88 3.49 -7.40
CA GLY A 177 6.15 4.16 -7.21
C GLY A 177 6.05 5.24 -6.14
N THR A 178 6.70 6.37 -6.39
CA THR A 178 6.63 7.53 -5.50
C THR A 178 5.69 8.60 -6.03
N TYR A 179 5.22 9.47 -5.14
CA TYR A 179 4.40 10.60 -5.53
C TYR A 179 4.71 11.85 -4.71
N THR A 180 4.29 12.98 -5.25
CA THR A 180 4.28 14.27 -4.54
C THR A 180 2.95 15.00 -4.76
N THR A 181 2.58 15.85 -3.80
CA THR A 181 1.46 16.79 -3.93
C THR A 181 1.97 18.20 -3.68
N LYS A 182 1.92 19.05 -4.69
CA LYS A 182 2.38 20.44 -4.59
C LYS A 182 1.47 21.34 -5.43
N ASP A 183 0.99 22.43 -4.84
CA ASP A 183 0.24 23.49 -5.54
C ASP A 183 -0.90 22.99 -6.43
N GLY A 184 -1.72 22.06 -5.91
CA GLY A 184 -2.84 21.44 -6.66
C GLY A 184 -2.42 20.38 -7.68
N THR A 185 -1.13 20.07 -7.76
CA THR A 185 -0.58 19.05 -8.68
C THR A 185 -0.21 17.80 -7.90
N TYR A 186 -0.71 16.65 -8.34
CA TYR A 186 -0.33 15.32 -7.92
C TYR A 186 0.58 14.72 -8.99
N THR A 187 1.82 14.40 -8.65
CA THR A 187 2.79 13.84 -9.59
C THR A 187 3.15 12.42 -9.18
N GLU A 188 2.94 11.46 -10.07
CA GLU A 188 3.34 10.06 -9.95
C GLU A 188 4.70 9.84 -10.64
N ASN A 189 5.65 9.21 -9.94
CA ASN A 189 6.88 8.69 -10.55
C ASN A 189 6.80 7.16 -10.55
N ILE A 190 6.75 6.56 -11.73
CA ILE A 190 6.45 5.15 -11.92
C ILE A 190 7.72 4.32 -11.72
N GLU A 191 7.72 3.43 -10.73
CA GLU A 191 8.81 2.48 -10.46
C GLU A 191 8.53 1.08 -11.01
N PHE A 192 7.25 0.70 -11.13
CA PHE A 192 6.81 -0.56 -11.74
C PHE A 192 5.45 -0.41 -12.39
N PHE A 193 5.19 -1.21 -13.45
CA PHE A 193 3.93 -1.19 -14.16
C PHE A 193 3.65 -2.56 -14.81
N SER A 194 2.59 -3.26 -14.38
CA SER A 194 2.35 -4.67 -14.74
C SER A 194 1.94 -4.91 -16.19
N ARG A 195 1.50 -3.88 -16.91
CA ARG A 195 0.96 -4.02 -18.28
C ARG A 195 1.90 -3.54 -19.36
N ASP A 196 2.84 -2.68 -19.03
CA ASP A 196 3.68 -2.00 -20.03
C ASP A 196 4.93 -1.45 -19.34
N HIS A 197 6.02 -2.20 -19.43
CA HIS A 197 7.31 -1.82 -18.84
C HIS A 197 7.80 -0.45 -19.31
N SER A 198 7.46 -0.03 -20.54
CA SER A 198 7.87 1.29 -21.07
C SER A 198 7.36 2.48 -20.24
N ARG A 199 6.49 2.25 -19.26
CA ARG A 199 6.01 3.27 -18.31
C ARG A 199 6.95 3.48 -17.13
N VAL A 200 7.85 2.56 -16.86
CA VAL A 200 8.83 2.69 -15.78
C VAL A 200 9.74 3.87 -16.06
N GLY A 201 9.99 4.68 -15.03
CA GLY A 201 10.75 5.93 -15.13
C GLY A 201 9.94 7.16 -15.58
N ALA A 202 8.68 6.99 -16.02
CA ALA A 202 7.84 8.12 -16.39
C ALA A 202 7.36 8.89 -15.15
N SER A 203 7.27 10.23 -15.30
CA SER A 203 6.59 11.13 -14.37
C SER A 203 5.29 11.62 -14.99
N LEU A 204 4.17 11.44 -14.29
CA LEU A 204 2.84 11.83 -14.73
C LEU A 204 2.27 12.87 -13.75
N ALA A 205 1.94 14.05 -14.27
CA ALA A 205 1.34 15.12 -13.48
C ALA A 205 -0.16 15.22 -13.72
N PHE A 206 -0.91 15.36 -12.61
CA PHE A 206 -2.37 15.45 -12.62
C PHE A 206 -2.79 16.61 -11.73
N ILE A 207 -3.90 17.23 -12.07
CA ILE A 207 -4.59 18.15 -11.17
C ILE A 207 -5.35 17.29 -10.14
N TYR A 208 -5.25 17.66 -8.86
CA TYR A 208 -6.04 17.05 -7.81
C TYR A 208 -6.78 18.09 -6.97
N GLU A 209 -8.01 17.77 -6.63
CA GLU A 209 -8.84 18.57 -5.74
C GLU A 209 -9.56 17.64 -4.77
N LEU A 210 -9.73 18.09 -3.53
CA LEU A 210 -10.56 17.39 -2.54
C LEU A 210 -11.87 18.18 -2.42
N ILE A 211 -12.97 17.60 -2.93
CA ILE A 211 -14.31 18.20 -2.93
C ILE A 211 -15.25 17.25 -2.18
N ASP A 212 -15.86 17.72 -1.11
CA ASP A 212 -16.80 16.96 -0.28
C ASP A 212 -16.23 15.60 0.19
N GLY A 213 -14.92 15.54 0.48
CA GLY A 213 -14.24 14.33 0.91
C GLY A 213 -13.86 13.36 -0.22
N HIS A 214 -14.18 13.68 -1.47
CA HIS A 214 -13.80 12.92 -2.65
C HIS A 214 -12.58 13.54 -3.32
N TRP A 215 -11.70 12.69 -3.83
CA TRP A 215 -10.56 13.12 -4.62
C TRP A 215 -10.89 13.15 -6.11
N HIS A 216 -10.95 14.33 -6.66
CA HIS A 216 -11.08 14.59 -8.09
C HIS A 216 -9.70 14.62 -8.72
N HIS A 217 -9.48 13.78 -9.71
CA HIS A 217 -8.19 13.51 -10.34
C HIS A 217 -8.32 13.68 -11.86
N SER A 218 -7.61 14.65 -12.44
CA SER A 218 -7.71 14.94 -13.86
C SER A 218 -6.36 15.24 -14.49
N GLY A 219 -6.23 14.95 -15.77
CA GLY A 219 -5.00 15.14 -16.53
C GLY A 219 -4.92 14.25 -17.76
N LEU A 220 -3.71 13.87 -18.14
CA LEU A 220 -3.46 12.91 -19.23
C LEU A 220 -3.06 11.55 -18.66
N SER A 221 -3.67 10.49 -19.16
CA SER A 221 -3.25 9.13 -18.86
C SER A 221 -1.84 8.85 -19.37
N SER A 222 -1.24 7.73 -18.95
CA SER A 222 0.06 7.28 -19.48
C SER A 222 0.09 7.06 -21.01
N LYS A 223 -1.09 7.05 -21.67
CA LYS A 223 -1.23 6.97 -23.13
C LYS A 223 -1.55 8.33 -23.79
N GLY A 224 -1.52 9.44 -23.02
CA GLY A 224 -1.82 10.78 -23.49
C GLY A 224 -3.32 11.10 -23.66
N SER A 225 -4.22 10.20 -23.28
CA SER A 225 -5.67 10.46 -23.36
C SER A 225 -6.14 11.24 -22.13
N PRO A 226 -7.05 12.23 -22.28
CA PRO A 226 -7.63 12.93 -21.13
C PRO A 226 -8.34 11.97 -20.19
N ILE A 227 -8.13 12.17 -18.89
CA ILE A 227 -8.85 11.46 -17.84
C ILE A 227 -9.46 12.45 -16.84
N TYR A 228 -10.59 12.05 -16.30
CA TYR A 228 -11.20 12.64 -15.12
C TYR A 228 -11.80 11.52 -14.28
N GLU A 229 -11.33 11.40 -13.07
CA GLU A 229 -11.72 10.32 -12.15
C GLU A 229 -12.09 10.88 -10.79
N ILE A 230 -13.04 10.23 -10.12
CA ILE A 230 -13.44 10.51 -8.74
C ILE A 230 -13.08 9.30 -7.90
N TRP A 231 -12.38 9.56 -6.81
CA TRP A 231 -11.92 8.56 -5.86
C TRP A 231 -12.53 8.84 -4.49
N SER A 232 -13.00 7.80 -3.81
CA SER A 232 -13.67 7.89 -2.50
C SER A 232 -13.04 6.93 -1.50
N LYS A 233 -13.13 7.28 -0.22
CA LYS A 233 -12.73 6.42 0.91
C LYS A 233 -13.92 5.68 1.48
#